data_06d218a18dfab3c54a4949245fdce194
#
_entry.id   06d218a18dfab3c54a4949245fdce194
#
_cell.length_a   1.000
_cell.length_b   1.000
_cell.length_c   1.000
_cell.angle_alpha   90.00
_cell.angle_beta   90.00
_cell.angle_gamma   90.00
#
_symmetry.space_group_name_H-M   'P 1'
#
loop_
_entity.id
_entity.type
_entity.pdbx_description
1 polymer ?
#
loop_
_entity_poly.entity_id
_entity_poly.type
_entity_poly.pdbx_seq_one_letter_code
_entity_poly.pdbx_strand_id
1 'polypeptide(L)'
;MQLRRPKAWFALVCLSACANPVAPTGGPPDRTPPALVESTPAAGATHVQDATVRLVFSEAVEPASVVRSLTLTPAPPQRPELRVRGRIVTLRLPTPLRPNTTYVLTFDTNLRDLHGVGLQAPITLAFSTGAAINKGRIEGRVLNATTGQPVANADVYAYALLDSLPPARLPAQPDYRTQTDAEGRFRFTHLSEQPYFVIALIDRNRNRRPDPDEPFAAPPFPALQADTASAPVEIPWLLTASDTLSPIPQRIEALSNRRLRVRFSEPVRLPSRDPQSWQLFREATRPAVRQVYQTAERSPEVYLETDPLAPEAYWLRIGSVADTAGNLARNDTLRLIAVDRPDTFQLRFLGFAPGPEARLLPDQSFWLRFNAPPPPLEAAIRLTDWAEQARSFRLESETGTAFRLVPDPPLQLGERLKLVLDGRAIGIADTLWQAVLLGIPESDLGSISGLVISPDSTAPVVLELLPQRAGLPVRRITLAPGDSLFRFERIPEGRYQLRAFIDRNANQQWDGGQLMPYIPPEPLIWLAEPLQARPRWDVAPADTLRFPPIP
;
A
#
# COMPACT_ATOMS: atom_id res chain seq x y z
N MET A 1 9.09 -53.35 104.16
CA MET A 1 7.72 -52.94 103.98
C MET A 1 7.73 -51.66 103.19
N GLN A 2 7.70 -51.74 101.89
CA GLN A 2 7.82 -50.57 101.00
C GLN A 2 6.64 -50.52 100.11
N LEU A 3 5.92 -49.40 100.17
CA LEU A 3 4.79 -49.03 99.33
C LEU A 3 5.28 -48.53 97.97
N ARG A 4 4.91 -49.22 96.91
CA ARG A 4 5.12 -48.79 95.55
C ARG A 4 4.00 -47.83 95.13
N ARG A 5 4.36 -46.63 94.65
CA ARG A 5 3.47 -45.64 93.99
C ARG A 5 3.35 -45.94 92.49
N PRO A 6 2.15 -45.85 91.89
CA PRO A 6 1.99 -45.95 90.44
C PRO A 6 2.37 -44.68 89.72
N LYS A 7 3.12 -44.81 88.58
CA LYS A 7 3.43 -43.71 87.68
C LYS A 7 2.23 -43.46 86.73
N ALA A 8 1.65 -42.27 86.79
CA ALA A 8 0.67 -41.82 85.83
C ALA A 8 1.42 -41.30 84.55
N TRP A 9 1.09 -41.85 83.41
CA TRP A 9 1.53 -41.35 82.10
C TRP A 9 0.50 -40.31 81.61
N PHE A 10 0.97 -39.06 81.42
CA PHE A 10 0.23 -38.02 80.74
C PHE A 10 0.52 -38.16 79.26
N ALA A 11 -0.48 -38.54 78.48
CA ALA A 11 -0.40 -38.52 77.02
C ALA A 11 -0.67 -37.07 76.53
N LEU A 12 0.38 -36.47 76.01
CA LEU A 12 0.27 -35.12 75.37
C LEU A 12 -0.28 -35.32 73.97
N VAL A 13 -1.54 -34.99 73.72
CA VAL A 13 -2.17 -34.92 72.37
C VAL A 13 -1.82 -33.59 71.73
N CYS A 14 -0.84 -33.63 70.78
CA CYS A 14 -0.53 -32.50 69.92
C CYS A 14 -1.68 -32.38 68.88
N LEU A 15 -2.57 -31.43 69.02
CA LEU A 15 -3.46 -30.97 67.96
C LEU A 15 -2.70 -30.12 66.96
N SER A 16 -2.25 -30.75 65.86
CA SER A 16 -1.74 -30.01 64.68
C SER A 16 -2.93 -29.39 63.94
N ALA A 17 -3.29 -28.14 64.28
CA ALA A 17 -4.16 -27.35 63.48
C ALA A 17 -3.39 -26.86 62.24
N CYS A 18 -3.59 -27.52 61.10
CA CYS A 18 -3.22 -26.97 59.78
C CYS A 18 -4.14 -25.80 59.48
N ALA A 19 -3.72 -24.58 59.81
CA ALA A 19 -4.29 -23.40 59.23
C ALA A 19 -3.81 -23.30 57.77
N ASN A 20 -4.67 -23.65 56.82
CA ASN A 20 -4.42 -23.25 55.39
C ASN A 20 -4.48 -21.72 55.34
N PRO A 21 -3.40 -21.04 54.96
CA PRO A 21 -3.48 -19.59 54.71
C PRO A 21 -4.31 -19.40 53.44
N VAL A 22 -5.57 -19.08 53.61
CA VAL A 22 -6.41 -18.58 52.53
C VAL A 22 -5.79 -17.23 52.17
N ALA A 23 -5.24 -17.14 50.97
CA ALA A 23 -4.80 -15.84 50.44
C ALA A 23 -5.98 -14.85 50.53
N PRO A 24 -5.73 -13.63 51.03
CA PRO A 24 -6.80 -12.64 51.11
C PRO A 24 -7.45 -12.47 49.73
N THR A 25 -8.73 -12.69 49.65
CA THR A 25 -9.51 -12.42 48.44
C THR A 25 -9.31 -10.93 48.15
N GLY A 26 -8.51 -10.61 47.11
CA GLY A 26 -8.32 -9.24 46.66
C GLY A 26 -9.70 -8.58 46.49
N GLY A 27 -9.75 -7.28 46.72
CA GLY A 27 -10.94 -6.47 46.43
C GLY A 27 -11.42 -6.66 44.97
N PRO A 28 -12.60 -6.17 44.63
CA PRO A 28 -13.06 -6.21 43.24
C PRO A 28 -11.97 -5.62 42.31
N PRO A 29 -11.76 -6.22 41.12
CA PRO A 29 -10.76 -5.71 40.19
C PRO A 29 -11.06 -4.26 39.85
N ASP A 30 -9.99 -3.45 39.87
CA ASP A 30 -10.10 -2.05 39.48
C ASP A 30 -10.50 -1.95 38.00
N ARG A 31 -11.47 -1.08 37.71
CA ARG A 31 -11.98 -0.79 36.37
C ARG A 31 -12.06 0.70 36.08
N THR A 32 -11.57 1.51 36.99
CA THR A 32 -11.63 2.97 36.90
C THR A 32 -10.42 3.48 36.11
N PRO A 33 -10.58 4.14 34.98
CA PRO A 33 -9.45 4.69 34.26
C PRO A 33 -8.86 5.91 34.98
N PRO A 34 -7.54 6.15 34.87
CA PRO A 34 -6.91 7.33 35.45
C PRO A 34 -7.47 8.61 34.82
N ALA A 35 -7.74 9.62 35.63
CA ALA A 35 -8.24 10.93 35.21
C ALA A 35 -7.25 12.03 35.61
N LEU A 36 -7.10 13.07 34.77
CA LEU A 36 -6.31 14.26 35.11
C LEU A 36 -7.09 15.12 36.10
N VAL A 37 -6.53 15.30 37.30
CA VAL A 37 -7.18 16.07 38.41
C VAL A 37 -6.66 17.51 38.45
N GLU A 38 -5.35 17.70 38.25
CA GLU A 38 -4.71 19.00 38.36
C GLU A 38 -3.58 19.09 37.32
N SER A 39 -3.37 20.29 36.80
CA SER A 39 -2.22 20.59 35.94
C SER A 39 -1.61 21.95 36.23
N THR A 40 -0.30 22.05 36.11
CA THR A 40 0.47 23.31 36.11
C THR A 40 1.38 23.28 34.88
N PRO A 41 1.22 24.18 33.90
CA PRO A 41 0.18 25.23 33.80
C PRO A 41 -1.24 24.64 33.79
N ALA A 42 -2.21 25.43 34.26
CA ALA A 42 -3.61 25.05 34.15
C ALA A 42 -4.06 24.96 32.68
N ALA A 43 -5.10 24.19 32.41
CA ALA A 43 -5.69 24.13 31.07
C ALA A 43 -6.16 25.52 30.63
N GLY A 44 -5.76 25.93 29.40
CA GLY A 44 -6.04 27.27 28.89
C GLY A 44 -5.19 28.40 29.42
N ALA A 45 -4.16 28.13 30.25
CA ALA A 45 -3.23 29.16 30.74
C ALA A 45 -2.49 29.88 29.59
N THR A 46 -2.34 31.18 29.71
CA THR A 46 -1.64 32.04 28.74
C THR A 46 -0.41 32.69 29.40
N HIS A 47 0.47 33.31 28.58
CA HIS A 47 1.71 33.93 29.04
C HIS A 47 2.61 32.99 29.86
N VAL A 48 2.57 31.70 29.58
CA VAL A 48 3.37 30.69 30.29
C VAL A 48 4.82 30.82 29.88
N GLN A 49 5.68 31.05 30.87
CA GLN A 49 7.14 31.17 30.69
C GLN A 49 7.91 29.98 31.27
N ASP A 50 7.31 29.27 32.23
CA ASP A 50 7.91 28.08 32.82
C ASP A 50 7.80 26.90 31.85
N ALA A 51 8.93 26.28 31.59
CA ALA A 51 9.03 25.10 30.73
C ALA A 51 8.66 23.79 31.46
N THR A 52 8.25 23.86 32.73
CA THR A 52 7.91 22.70 33.54
C THR A 52 6.39 22.50 33.56
N VAL A 53 5.95 21.34 33.06
CA VAL A 53 4.55 20.93 33.16
C VAL A 53 4.42 19.83 34.21
N ARG A 54 3.56 20.05 35.19
CA ARG A 54 3.23 19.10 36.25
C ARG A 54 1.79 18.66 36.11
N LEU A 55 1.55 17.36 36.08
CA LEU A 55 0.24 16.76 35.94
C LEU A 55 -0.02 15.82 37.12
N VAL A 56 -1.18 15.90 37.71
CA VAL A 56 -1.63 15.05 38.82
C VAL A 56 -2.83 14.24 38.36
N PHE A 57 -2.69 12.94 38.37
CA PHE A 57 -3.77 12.01 38.03
C PHE A 57 -4.55 11.58 39.28
N SER A 58 -5.75 11.05 39.11
CA SER A 58 -6.58 10.49 40.19
C SER A 58 -5.88 9.35 40.93
N GLU A 59 -5.03 8.62 40.24
CA GLU A 59 -4.32 7.44 40.71
C GLU A 59 -2.92 7.31 40.10
N ALA A 60 -2.16 6.30 40.52
CA ALA A 60 -0.81 6.05 40.02
C ALA A 60 -0.86 5.51 38.59
N VAL A 61 -0.06 6.09 37.69
CA VAL A 61 0.02 5.71 36.27
C VAL A 61 1.29 4.90 35.98
N GLU A 62 1.22 3.98 35.05
CA GLU A 62 2.34 3.15 34.62
C GLU A 62 3.36 4.00 33.84
N PRO A 63 4.64 4.13 34.30
CA PRO A 63 5.61 5.00 33.64
C PRO A 63 5.84 4.70 32.17
N ALA A 64 5.85 3.41 31.78
CA ALA A 64 6.05 3.01 30.39
C ALA A 64 4.88 3.41 29.51
N SER A 65 3.64 3.36 30.03
CA SER A 65 2.44 3.79 29.30
C SER A 65 2.42 5.31 29.10
N VAL A 66 2.87 6.10 30.10
CA VAL A 66 2.99 7.56 29.99
C VAL A 66 3.93 7.93 28.83
N VAL A 67 5.10 7.27 28.73
CA VAL A 67 6.06 7.53 27.64
C VAL A 67 5.49 7.20 26.27
N ARG A 68 4.71 6.11 26.17
CA ARG A 68 4.13 5.66 24.91
C ARG A 68 2.95 6.53 24.44
N SER A 69 2.12 6.97 25.38
CA SER A 69 0.87 7.67 25.10
C SER A 69 1.03 9.19 24.95
N LEU A 70 2.11 9.76 25.49
CA LEU A 70 2.30 11.22 25.50
C LEU A 70 2.74 11.74 24.13
N THR A 71 1.95 12.65 23.60
CA THR A 71 2.30 13.49 22.46
C THR A 71 2.32 14.95 22.88
N LEU A 72 3.36 15.66 22.49
CA LEU A 72 3.50 17.11 22.68
C LEU A 72 3.52 17.80 21.32
N THR A 73 2.68 18.80 21.17
CA THR A 73 2.51 19.58 19.94
C THR A 73 2.59 21.09 20.25
N PRO A 74 3.38 21.91 19.51
CA PRO A 74 4.29 21.49 18.45
C PRO A 74 5.43 20.61 18.98
N ALA A 75 5.96 19.76 18.12
CA ALA A 75 7.06 18.86 18.49
C ALA A 75 8.30 19.69 18.88
N PRO A 76 8.87 19.49 20.05
CA PRO A 76 10.07 20.20 20.43
C PRO A 76 11.31 19.66 19.70
N PRO A 77 12.36 20.48 19.47
CA PRO A 77 13.58 20.06 18.78
C PRO A 77 14.34 18.96 19.51
N GLN A 78 14.19 18.89 20.83
CA GLN A 78 14.78 17.87 21.70
C GLN A 78 13.70 17.20 22.52
N ARG A 79 13.93 15.93 22.89
CA ARG A 79 12.99 15.21 23.76
C ARG A 79 12.87 15.87 25.11
N PRO A 80 11.62 16.10 25.60
CA PRO A 80 11.39 16.56 26.95
C PRO A 80 11.90 15.57 28.00
N GLU A 81 12.36 16.05 29.14
CA GLU A 81 12.61 15.20 30.31
C GLU A 81 11.28 14.82 30.96
N LEU A 82 11.03 13.53 31.08
CA LEU A 82 9.81 12.99 31.68
C LEU A 82 10.15 12.26 32.98
N ARG A 83 9.44 12.61 34.07
CA ARG A 83 9.54 11.93 35.38
C ARG A 83 8.16 11.54 35.86
N VAL A 84 7.99 10.29 36.21
CA VAL A 84 6.73 9.72 36.76
C VAL A 84 6.96 9.27 38.18
N ARG A 85 6.16 9.78 39.14
CA ARG A 85 6.19 9.40 40.55
C ARG A 85 4.76 9.14 41.06
N GLY A 86 4.37 7.89 41.08
CA GLY A 86 3.01 7.51 41.43
C GLY A 86 1.99 8.16 40.51
N ARG A 87 1.13 9.05 41.06
CA ARG A 87 0.12 9.79 40.30
C ARG A 87 0.61 11.11 39.69
N ILE A 88 1.89 11.46 39.88
CA ILE A 88 2.45 12.74 39.41
C ILE A 88 3.36 12.49 38.21
N VAL A 89 3.04 13.16 37.13
CA VAL A 89 3.86 13.21 35.90
C VAL A 89 4.44 14.62 35.77
N THR A 90 5.76 14.72 35.67
CA THR A 90 6.46 15.99 35.46
C THR A 90 7.19 15.93 34.14
N LEU A 91 6.90 16.91 33.29
CA LEU A 91 7.50 17.06 31.96
C LEU A 91 8.28 18.37 31.93
N ARG A 92 9.57 18.33 31.65
CA ARG A 92 10.41 19.54 31.44
C ARG A 92 10.64 19.70 29.94
N LEU A 93 10.10 20.77 29.39
CA LEU A 93 10.26 21.14 27.98
C LEU A 93 11.65 21.75 27.72
N PRO A 94 12.19 21.63 26.49
CA PRO A 94 13.38 22.35 26.07
C PRO A 94 13.15 23.87 26.12
N THR A 95 14.18 24.60 26.56
CA THR A 95 14.15 26.06 26.62
C THR A 95 15.06 26.68 25.57
N PRO A 96 14.72 27.87 25.04
CA PRO A 96 13.50 28.66 25.34
C PRO A 96 12.26 28.06 24.68
N LEU A 97 11.10 28.26 25.28
CA LEU A 97 9.82 27.95 24.65
C LEU A 97 9.60 28.88 23.44
N ARG A 98 8.94 28.36 22.40
CA ARG A 98 8.59 29.18 21.22
C ARG A 98 7.63 30.29 21.64
N PRO A 99 7.84 31.57 21.24
CA PRO A 99 6.92 32.65 21.54
C PRO A 99 5.58 32.50 20.82
N ASN A 100 4.53 33.08 21.40
CA ASN A 100 3.15 33.10 20.82
C ASN A 100 2.64 31.73 20.36
N THR A 101 3.02 30.67 21.08
CA THR A 101 2.77 29.30 20.69
C THR A 101 1.88 28.57 21.68
N THR A 102 0.84 27.93 21.22
CA THR A 102 0.03 27.02 22.03
C THR A 102 0.66 25.63 22.02
N TYR A 103 1.03 25.18 23.22
CA TYR A 103 1.47 23.79 23.44
C TYR A 103 0.30 22.93 23.85
N VAL A 104 0.19 21.77 23.21
CA VAL A 104 -0.86 20.79 23.47
C VAL A 104 -0.21 19.47 23.87
N LEU A 105 -0.49 19.02 25.07
CA LEU A 105 -0.14 17.68 25.53
C LEU A 105 -1.34 16.78 25.37
N THR A 106 -1.16 15.65 24.72
CA THR A 106 -2.20 14.64 24.55
C THR A 106 -1.70 13.31 25.06
N PHE A 107 -2.49 12.67 25.92
CA PHE A 107 -2.33 11.27 26.27
C PHE A 107 -3.40 10.47 25.53
N ASP A 108 -2.98 9.55 24.72
CA ASP A 108 -3.89 8.65 24.00
C ASP A 108 -4.40 7.51 24.91
N THR A 109 -5.25 6.65 24.38
CA THR A 109 -5.85 5.51 25.10
C THR A 109 -4.86 4.43 25.53
N ASN A 110 -3.57 4.56 25.21
CA ASN A 110 -2.51 3.68 25.67
C ASN A 110 -2.00 4.05 27.09
N LEU A 111 -2.39 5.22 27.63
CA LEU A 111 -2.12 5.55 29.04
C LEU A 111 -2.88 4.60 29.93
N ARG A 112 -2.19 3.99 30.92
CA ARG A 112 -2.74 3.02 31.86
C ARG A 112 -2.32 3.34 33.28
N ASP A 113 -3.16 2.92 34.22
CA ASP A 113 -2.80 2.85 35.63
C ASP A 113 -1.86 1.65 35.94
N LEU A 114 -1.54 1.42 37.22
CA LEU A 114 -0.73 0.28 37.65
C LEU A 114 -1.48 -1.06 37.59
N HIS A 115 -2.82 -1.05 37.47
CA HIS A 115 -3.67 -2.23 37.34
C HIS A 115 -3.94 -2.60 35.85
N GLY A 116 -3.44 -1.77 34.92
CA GLY A 116 -3.58 -1.99 33.47
C GLY A 116 -4.86 -1.40 32.88
N VAL A 117 -5.67 -0.64 33.63
CA VAL A 117 -6.87 0.02 33.12
C VAL A 117 -6.46 1.23 32.28
N GLY A 118 -6.87 1.25 31.01
CA GLY A 118 -6.54 2.30 30.05
C GLY A 118 -7.58 3.41 29.98
N LEU A 119 -7.17 4.58 29.44
CA LEU A 119 -8.11 5.67 29.15
C LEU A 119 -9.19 5.21 28.16
N GLN A 120 -10.42 5.68 28.35
CA GLN A 120 -11.52 5.48 27.41
C GLN A 120 -11.49 6.51 26.26
N ALA A 121 -10.96 7.71 26.53
CA ALA A 121 -10.78 8.77 25.54
C ALA A 121 -9.46 9.51 25.82
N PRO A 122 -8.83 10.11 24.81
CA PRO A 122 -7.62 10.90 25.00
C PRO A 122 -7.82 12.08 25.98
N ILE A 123 -6.81 12.35 26.80
CA ILE A 123 -6.76 13.53 27.66
C ILE A 123 -5.88 14.59 26.96
N THR A 124 -6.41 15.79 26.80
CA THR A 124 -5.71 16.90 26.17
C THR A 124 -5.57 18.09 27.13
N LEU A 125 -4.36 18.62 27.28
CA LEU A 125 -4.05 19.84 28.01
C LEU A 125 -3.41 20.85 27.05
N ALA A 126 -4.01 22.04 26.91
CA ALA A 126 -3.45 23.13 26.12
C ALA A 126 -3.08 24.31 27.00
N PHE A 127 -1.92 24.94 26.74
CA PHE A 127 -1.49 26.21 27.33
C PHE A 127 -0.69 27.02 26.30
N SER A 128 -0.57 28.35 26.47
CA SER A 128 0.09 29.20 25.48
C SER A 128 1.19 30.07 26.14
N THR A 129 2.27 30.26 25.42
CA THR A 129 3.30 31.26 25.74
C THR A 129 2.86 32.67 25.32
N GLY A 130 1.87 32.78 24.43
CA GLY A 130 1.28 34.03 23.98
C GLY A 130 0.07 34.47 24.81
N ALA A 131 -0.60 35.54 24.37
CA ALA A 131 -1.73 36.16 25.04
C ALA A 131 -3.03 35.34 24.93
N ALA A 132 -3.11 34.38 24.00
CA ALA A 132 -4.28 33.59 23.76
C ALA A 132 -3.91 32.13 23.40
N ILE A 133 -4.84 31.21 23.58
CA ILE A 133 -4.78 29.87 23.00
C ILE A 133 -5.12 29.99 21.51
N ASN A 134 -4.22 29.50 20.66
CA ASN A 134 -4.45 29.45 19.21
C ASN A 134 -5.66 28.56 18.90
N LYS A 135 -6.47 28.97 17.94
CA LYS A 135 -7.69 28.27 17.54
C LYS A 135 -7.67 27.78 16.10
N GLY A 136 -6.57 27.99 15.39
CA GLY A 136 -6.43 27.54 14.01
C GLY A 136 -6.62 26.04 13.88
N ARG A 137 -7.24 25.62 12.75
CA ARG A 137 -7.55 24.23 12.43
C ARG A 137 -7.16 23.94 10.99
N ILE A 138 -6.78 22.70 10.74
CA ILE A 138 -6.69 22.12 9.41
C ILE A 138 -7.30 20.71 9.51
N GLU A 139 -8.29 20.46 8.69
CA GLU A 139 -8.99 19.17 8.63
C GLU A 139 -8.97 18.66 7.20
N GLY A 140 -8.85 17.36 7.02
CA GLY A 140 -8.86 16.75 5.70
C GLY A 140 -9.03 15.24 5.77
N ARG A 141 -8.86 14.60 4.62
CA ARG A 141 -9.05 13.15 4.47
C ARG A 141 -7.95 12.55 3.62
N VAL A 142 -7.49 11.35 4.00
CA VAL A 142 -6.50 10.57 3.25
C VAL A 142 -7.20 9.36 2.63
N LEU A 143 -7.08 9.22 1.31
CA LEU A 143 -7.60 8.09 0.55
C LEU A 143 -6.46 7.36 -0.15
N ASN A 144 -6.62 6.07 -0.37
CA ASN A 144 -5.73 5.32 -1.24
C ASN A 144 -6.00 5.70 -2.70
N ALA A 145 -5.00 6.17 -3.41
CA ALA A 145 -5.12 6.65 -4.78
C ALA A 145 -5.60 5.57 -5.78
N THR A 146 -5.28 4.29 -5.50
CA THR A 146 -5.64 3.19 -6.40
C THR A 146 -7.07 2.69 -6.17
N THR A 147 -7.53 2.65 -4.92
CA THR A 147 -8.81 2.04 -4.55
C THR A 147 -9.91 3.05 -4.19
N GLY A 148 -9.55 4.32 -3.92
CA GLY A 148 -10.47 5.34 -3.39
C GLY A 148 -10.90 5.10 -1.95
N GLN A 149 -10.40 4.05 -1.30
CA GLN A 149 -10.79 3.70 0.07
C GLN A 149 -10.06 4.57 1.10
N PRO A 150 -10.70 4.85 2.26
CA PRO A 150 -10.07 5.53 3.36
C PRO A 150 -8.81 4.82 3.83
N VAL A 151 -7.78 5.59 4.22
CA VAL A 151 -6.57 5.05 4.82
C VAL A 151 -6.57 5.39 6.31
N ALA A 152 -6.75 4.38 7.16
CA ALA A 152 -6.65 4.52 8.60
C ALA A 152 -5.20 4.48 9.09
N ASN A 153 -4.92 5.17 10.20
CA ASN A 153 -3.60 5.21 10.83
C ASN A 153 -2.46 5.73 9.93
N ALA A 154 -2.77 6.51 8.90
CA ALA A 154 -1.76 7.24 8.16
C ALA A 154 -1.22 8.37 9.03
N ASP A 155 0.10 8.54 9.07
CA ASP A 155 0.73 9.67 9.73
C ASP A 155 0.52 10.94 8.90
N VAL A 156 0.10 12.02 9.55
CA VAL A 156 -0.09 13.32 8.91
C VAL A 156 0.80 14.34 9.60
N TYR A 157 1.65 14.98 8.81
CA TYR A 157 2.66 15.94 9.27
C TYR A 157 2.37 17.32 8.72
N ALA A 158 2.42 18.33 9.59
CA ALA A 158 2.29 19.74 9.22
C ALA A 158 3.57 20.49 9.56
N TYR A 159 4.08 21.21 8.56
CA TYR A 159 5.26 22.07 8.64
C TYR A 159 4.82 23.51 8.51
N ALA A 160 5.14 24.33 9.51
CA ALA A 160 4.83 25.75 9.49
C ALA A 160 5.67 26.46 8.42
N LEU A 161 5.03 27.29 7.61
CA LEU A 161 5.68 28.06 6.56
C LEU A 161 5.88 29.51 7.01
N LEU A 162 7.03 30.08 6.67
CA LEU A 162 7.32 31.51 6.91
C LEU A 162 6.67 32.38 5.83
N ASP A 163 6.62 31.86 4.63
CA ASP A 163 5.91 32.39 3.47
C ASP A 163 4.95 31.30 2.94
N SER A 164 4.04 31.62 2.09
CA SER A 164 3.09 30.66 1.52
C SER A 164 3.71 29.74 0.46
N LEU A 165 5.03 29.61 0.42
CA LEU A 165 5.75 28.75 -0.53
C LEU A 165 6.08 27.39 0.09
N PRO A 166 6.01 26.31 -0.69
CA PRO A 166 6.48 25.01 -0.24
C PRO A 166 7.96 25.05 0.15
N PRO A 167 8.38 24.32 1.17
CA PRO A 167 9.78 24.33 1.58
C PRO A 167 10.65 23.67 0.50
N ALA A 168 11.80 24.26 0.17
CA ALA A 168 12.77 23.66 -0.75
C ALA A 168 13.31 22.32 -0.23
N ARG A 169 13.28 22.12 1.09
CA ARG A 169 13.64 20.88 1.78
C ARG A 169 12.79 20.73 3.04
N LEU A 170 12.25 19.56 3.28
CA LEU A 170 11.51 19.30 4.50
C LEU A 170 12.41 19.42 5.73
N PRO A 171 11.96 20.12 6.78
CA PRO A 171 12.65 20.13 8.08
C PRO A 171 12.83 18.72 8.62
N ALA A 172 13.83 18.54 9.48
CA ALA A 172 14.14 17.23 10.04
C ALA A 172 13.00 16.61 10.85
N GLN A 173 12.11 17.44 11.39
CA GLN A 173 10.90 17.01 12.10
C GLN A 173 9.72 17.92 11.75
N PRO A 174 8.49 17.39 11.68
CA PRO A 174 7.30 18.21 11.53
C PRO A 174 7.04 19.04 12.78
N ASP A 175 6.44 20.21 12.62
CA ASP A 175 5.99 21.04 13.75
C ASP A 175 4.79 20.41 14.46
N TYR A 176 3.84 19.88 13.67
CA TYR A 176 2.64 19.21 14.17
C TYR A 176 2.48 17.86 13.49
N ARG A 177 1.90 16.92 14.23
CA ARG A 177 1.60 15.56 13.74
C ARG A 177 0.29 15.06 14.31
N THR A 178 -0.42 14.28 13.51
CA THR A 178 -1.62 13.53 13.89
C THR A 178 -1.67 12.25 13.07
N GLN A 179 -2.71 11.45 13.26
CA GLN A 179 -2.98 10.27 12.45
C GLN A 179 -4.43 10.30 11.97
N THR A 180 -4.70 9.59 10.89
CA THR A 180 -6.05 9.42 10.39
C THR A 180 -6.85 8.42 11.20
N ASP A 181 -8.17 8.66 11.32
CA ASP A 181 -9.14 7.73 11.88
C ASP A 181 -9.53 6.60 10.89
N ALA A 182 -10.50 5.77 11.25
CA ALA A 182 -10.99 4.66 10.42
C ALA A 182 -11.60 5.12 9.09
N GLU A 183 -12.14 6.33 9.05
CA GLU A 183 -12.72 6.98 7.86
C GLU A 183 -11.67 7.77 7.05
N GLY A 184 -10.38 7.65 7.43
CA GLY A 184 -9.27 8.36 6.80
C GLY A 184 -9.21 9.85 7.11
N ARG A 185 -9.97 10.36 8.07
CA ARG A 185 -10.02 11.78 8.43
C ARG A 185 -8.90 12.11 9.40
N PHE A 186 -8.33 13.31 9.23
CA PHE A 186 -7.38 13.86 10.18
C PHE A 186 -7.79 15.27 10.59
N ARG A 187 -7.32 15.68 11.77
CA ARG A 187 -7.59 17.00 12.30
C ARG A 187 -6.38 17.49 13.08
N PHE A 188 -5.94 18.70 12.75
CA PHE A 188 -5.09 19.53 13.58
C PHE A 188 -5.91 20.61 14.27
N THR A 189 -5.62 20.86 15.53
CA THR A 189 -6.24 21.91 16.33
C THR A 189 -5.17 22.71 17.06
N HIS A 190 -5.53 23.91 17.52
CA HIS A 190 -4.61 24.81 18.23
C HIS A 190 -3.39 25.23 17.42
N LEU A 191 -3.53 25.26 16.09
CA LEU A 191 -2.51 25.79 15.21
C LEU A 191 -2.43 27.32 15.35
N SER A 192 -1.24 27.90 15.24
CA SER A 192 -1.11 29.33 15.01
C SER A 192 -1.68 29.72 13.65
N GLU A 193 -2.19 30.95 13.54
CA GLU A 193 -2.80 31.45 12.30
C GLU A 193 -1.71 31.80 11.28
N GLN A 194 -1.22 30.79 10.59
CA GLN A 194 -0.19 30.89 9.56
C GLN A 194 -0.35 29.76 8.53
N PRO A 195 0.32 29.84 7.38
CA PRO A 195 0.28 28.79 6.38
C PRO A 195 1.09 27.56 6.83
N TYR A 196 0.62 26.38 6.41
CA TYR A 196 1.25 25.08 6.66
C TYR A 196 1.37 24.25 5.39
N PHE A 197 2.48 23.52 5.26
CA PHE A 197 2.65 22.46 4.29
C PHE A 197 2.29 21.14 4.96
N VAL A 198 1.25 20.45 4.48
CA VAL A 198 0.68 19.28 5.14
C VAL A 198 0.82 18.06 4.25
N ILE A 199 1.56 17.04 4.70
CA ILE A 199 1.76 15.76 3.99
C ILE A 199 1.14 14.62 4.78
N ALA A 200 0.77 13.55 4.08
CA ALA A 200 0.40 12.29 4.72
C ALA A 200 1.31 11.16 4.22
N LEU A 201 1.62 10.18 5.07
CA LEU A 201 2.49 9.05 4.74
C LEU A 201 2.21 7.85 5.63
N ILE A 202 2.79 6.71 5.24
CA ILE A 202 2.90 5.52 6.11
C ILE A 202 4.35 5.42 6.55
N ASP A 203 4.67 6.01 7.69
CA ASP A 203 6.02 5.98 8.29
C ASP A 203 6.30 4.60 8.91
N ARG A 204 6.84 3.68 8.08
CA ARG A 204 7.08 2.28 8.47
C ARG A 204 8.20 2.12 9.50
N ASN A 205 9.24 2.91 9.36
CA ASN A 205 10.42 2.86 10.23
C ASN A 205 10.35 3.82 11.41
N ARG A 206 9.30 4.67 11.47
CA ARG A 206 9.01 5.65 12.53
C ARG A 206 10.11 6.70 12.72
N ASN A 207 10.78 7.05 11.63
CA ASN A 207 11.82 8.09 11.63
C ASN A 207 11.24 9.51 11.51
N ARG A 208 9.93 9.65 11.25
CA ARG A 208 9.17 10.91 11.06
C ARG A 208 9.61 11.72 9.86
N ARG A 209 10.02 11.02 8.81
CA ARG A 209 10.40 11.60 7.52
C ARG A 209 9.82 10.74 6.41
N PRO A 210 9.43 11.33 5.28
CA PRO A 210 9.08 10.53 4.12
C PRO A 210 10.35 9.89 3.54
N ASP A 211 10.34 8.58 3.40
CA ASP A 211 11.40 7.82 2.74
C ASP A 211 10.95 7.39 1.33
N PRO A 212 11.89 7.14 0.41
CA PRO A 212 11.57 6.82 -0.99
C PRO A 212 10.71 5.56 -1.20
N ASP A 213 10.75 4.61 -0.25
CA ASP A 213 10.00 3.35 -0.26
C ASP A 213 8.70 3.41 0.56
N GLU A 214 8.40 4.55 1.15
CA GLU A 214 7.20 4.75 1.95
C GLU A 214 6.08 5.36 1.11
N PRO A 215 4.84 4.83 1.24
CA PRO A 215 3.69 5.49 0.63
C PRO A 215 3.50 6.88 1.21
N PHE A 216 3.33 7.85 0.34
CA PHE A 216 3.05 9.23 0.74
C PHE A 216 1.91 9.84 -0.09
N ALA A 217 1.33 10.92 0.39
CA ALA A 217 0.44 11.79 -0.33
C ALA A 217 1.00 13.21 -0.32
N ALA A 218 1.29 13.73 -1.50
CA ALA A 218 1.61 15.13 -1.66
C ALA A 218 0.36 15.97 -1.33
N PRO A 219 0.52 17.16 -0.71
CA PRO A 219 -0.60 18.01 -0.40
C PRO A 219 -1.25 18.51 -1.70
N PRO A 220 -2.59 18.65 -1.72
CA PRO A 220 -3.28 19.17 -2.89
C PRO A 220 -2.97 20.67 -3.13
N PHE A 221 -2.48 21.36 -2.10
CA PHE A 221 -2.15 22.79 -2.15
C PHE A 221 -0.73 23.02 -1.61
N PRO A 222 -0.01 24.03 -2.15
CA PRO A 222 1.35 24.36 -1.70
C PRO A 222 1.37 24.86 -0.25
N ALA A 223 0.29 25.47 0.20
CA ALA A 223 0.13 25.96 1.57
C ALA A 223 -1.35 25.93 1.98
N LEU A 224 -1.61 25.58 3.22
CA LEU A 224 -2.93 25.59 3.84
C LEU A 224 -2.94 26.59 4.98
N GLN A 225 -3.84 27.57 4.91
CA GLN A 225 -3.99 28.54 6.00
C GLN A 225 -4.75 27.89 7.17
N ALA A 226 -4.17 27.95 8.35
CA ALA A 226 -4.88 27.56 9.56
C ALA A 226 -5.64 28.76 10.10
N ASP A 227 -6.96 28.64 10.19
CA ASP A 227 -7.82 29.66 10.81
C ASP A 227 -8.92 29.01 11.66
N THR A 228 -9.72 29.84 12.34
CA THR A 228 -10.82 29.38 13.20
C THR A 228 -12.08 29.00 12.45
N ALA A 229 -12.23 29.45 11.20
CA ALA A 229 -13.42 29.29 10.36
C ALA A 229 -13.19 28.31 9.21
N SER A 230 -11.99 27.71 9.08
CA SER A 230 -11.65 26.80 7.98
C SER A 230 -12.62 25.65 7.91
N ALA A 231 -13.27 25.52 6.77
CA ALA A 231 -13.96 24.31 6.40
C ALA A 231 -12.93 23.18 6.20
N PRO A 232 -13.33 21.90 6.36
CA PRO A 232 -12.48 20.77 5.97
C PRO A 232 -12.03 20.91 4.53
N VAL A 233 -10.77 20.56 4.26
CA VAL A 233 -10.25 20.54 2.89
C VAL A 233 -10.98 19.45 2.11
N GLU A 234 -11.75 19.82 1.08
CA GLU A 234 -12.57 18.91 0.29
C GLU A 234 -11.73 17.98 -0.59
N ILE A 235 -10.57 18.48 -1.10
CA ILE A 235 -9.64 17.68 -1.89
C ILE A 235 -8.89 16.72 -0.98
N PRO A 236 -9.03 15.39 -1.17
CA PRO A 236 -8.34 14.42 -0.32
C PRO A 236 -6.84 14.38 -0.61
N TRP A 237 -6.06 14.00 0.40
CA TRP A 237 -4.70 13.53 0.22
C TRP A 237 -4.74 12.13 -0.37
N LEU A 238 -4.15 11.95 -1.53
CA LEU A 238 -4.17 10.67 -2.26
C LEU A 238 -2.88 9.91 -2.00
N LEU A 239 -2.95 8.95 -1.08
CA LEU A 239 -1.82 8.13 -0.71
C LEU A 239 -1.45 7.19 -1.86
N THR A 240 -0.25 7.32 -2.34
CA THR A 240 0.34 6.47 -3.38
C THR A 240 1.71 5.99 -2.95
N ALA A 241 2.10 4.80 -3.39
CA ALA A 241 3.48 4.36 -3.30
C ALA A 241 4.21 4.81 -4.56
N SER A 242 5.13 5.75 -4.43
CA SER A 242 6.08 6.05 -5.49
C SER A 242 7.24 5.08 -5.36
N ASP A 243 7.27 4.10 -6.22
CA ASP A 243 8.40 3.18 -6.27
C ASP A 243 9.52 3.81 -7.11
N THR A 244 10.56 4.25 -6.44
CA THR A 244 11.77 4.84 -7.03
C THR A 244 12.99 3.97 -6.83
N LEU A 245 12.82 2.82 -6.19
CA LEU A 245 13.91 1.91 -5.88
C LEU A 245 14.11 0.93 -7.04
N SER A 246 15.34 0.76 -7.42
CA SER A 246 15.70 -0.27 -8.41
C SER A 246 15.64 -1.66 -7.79
N PRO A 247 15.13 -2.68 -8.50
CA PRO A 247 15.12 -4.04 -8.00
C PRO A 247 16.54 -4.56 -7.79
N ILE A 248 16.78 -5.17 -6.63
CA ILE A 248 18.09 -5.67 -6.22
C ILE A 248 18.11 -7.19 -6.38
N PRO A 249 19.07 -7.76 -7.11
CA PRO A 249 19.26 -9.19 -7.17
C PRO A 249 19.77 -9.71 -5.81
N GLN A 250 19.02 -10.63 -5.19
CA GLN A 250 19.29 -11.12 -3.84
C GLN A 250 20.03 -12.45 -3.83
N ARG A 251 19.65 -13.35 -4.74
CA ARG A 251 20.14 -14.72 -4.74
C ARG A 251 20.10 -15.34 -6.13
N ILE A 252 21.10 -16.19 -6.42
CA ILE A 252 21.10 -17.08 -7.56
C ILE A 252 21.23 -18.53 -7.06
N GLU A 253 20.46 -19.43 -7.64
CA GLU A 253 20.45 -20.86 -7.32
C GLU A 253 20.57 -21.69 -8.59
N ALA A 254 21.41 -22.72 -8.56
CA ALA A 254 21.45 -23.75 -9.59
C ALA A 254 20.40 -24.83 -9.26
N LEU A 255 19.33 -24.89 -10.06
CA LEU A 255 18.29 -25.91 -9.95
C LEU A 255 18.71 -27.23 -10.57
N SER A 256 19.55 -27.16 -11.63
CA SER A 256 20.19 -28.28 -12.28
C SER A 256 21.53 -27.81 -12.88
N ASN A 257 22.24 -28.70 -13.56
CA ASN A 257 23.46 -28.32 -14.29
C ASN A 257 23.21 -27.45 -15.53
N ARG A 258 21.95 -27.10 -15.85
CA ARG A 258 21.55 -26.26 -16.98
C ARG A 258 20.55 -25.17 -16.63
N ARG A 259 19.95 -25.23 -15.43
CA ARG A 259 18.87 -24.33 -15.05
C ARG A 259 19.22 -23.55 -13.81
N LEU A 260 19.14 -22.23 -13.92
CA LEU A 260 19.41 -21.29 -12.84
C LEU A 260 18.15 -20.50 -12.52
N ARG A 261 18.01 -20.07 -11.26
CA ARG A 261 16.98 -19.16 -10.79
C ARG A 261 17.63 -17.97 -10.10
N VAL A 262 17.31 -16.77 -10.55
CA VAL A 262 17.70 -15.50 -9.93
C VAL A 262 16.49 -14.91 -9.24
N ARG A 263 16.61 -14.56 -7.96
CA ARG A 263 15.57 -13.92 -7.16
C ARG A 263 15.95 -12.47 -6.88
N PHE A 264 14.98 -11.58 -7.08
CA PHE A 264 15.09 -10.14 -6.83
C PHE A 264 14.35 -9.76 -5.53
N SER A 265 14.61 -8.54 -5.05
CA SER A 265 13.97 -7.95 -3.86
C SER A 265 12.46 -7.80 -4.02
N GLU A 266 11.98 -7.70 -5.25
CA GLU A 266 10.61 -7.37 -5.61
C GLU A 266 10.21 -7.98 -6.96
N PRO A 267 8.92 -7.93 -7.35
CA PRO A 267 8.48 -8.36 -8.66
C PRO A 267 9.14 -7.57 -9.78
N VAL A 268 9.66 -8.27 -10.77
CA VAL A 268 10.38 -7.67 -11.90
C VAL A 268 9.75 -8.04 -13.23
N ARG A 269 10.11 -7.29 -14.27
CA ARG A 269 9.84 -7.58 -15.68
C ARG A 269 11.14 -7.57 -16.48
N LEU A 270 11.14 -8.25 -17.60
CA LEU A 270 12.28 -8.32 -18.51
C LEU A 270 12.00 -7.39 -19.71
N PRO A 271 12.59 -6.18 -19.77
CA PRO A 271 12.47 -5.31 -20.94
C PRO A 271 13.01 -5.98 -22.20
N SER A 272 13.99 -6.86 -22.05
CA SER A 272 14.50 -7.74 -23.10
C SER A 272 14.76 -9.13 -22.54
N ARG A 273 14.39 -10.14 -23.29
CA ARG A 273 14.71 -11.55 -23.01
C ARG A 273 15.89 -12.05 -23.82
N ASP A 274 16.68 -11.16 -24.42
CA ASP A 274 17.90 -11.52 -25.14
C ASP A 274 18.88 -12.23 -24.21
N PRO A 275 19.17 -13.52 -24.45
CA PRO A 275 20.09 -14.29 -23.62
C PRO A 275 21.52 -13.70 -23.61
N GLN A 276 21.91 -12.99 -24.66
CA GLN A 276 23.26 -12.42 -24.77
C GLN A 276 23.50 -11.27 -23.80
N SER A 277 22.42 -10.65 -23.31
CA SER A 277 22.52 -9.61 -22.28
C SER A 277 22.92 -10.19 -20.91
N TRP A 278 22.76 -11.50 -20.69
CA TRP A 278 23.11 -12.23 -19.48
C TRP A 278 24.41 -12.99 -19.70
N GLN A 279 25.42 -12.66 -18.93
CA GLN A 279 26.77 -13.22 -19.14
C GLN A 279 27.18 -14.10 -17.96
N LEU A 280 27.33 -15.38 -18.25
CA LEU A 280 27.86 -16.35 -17.30
C LEU A 280 29.35 -16.56 -17.58
N PHE A 281 30.20 -16.48 -16.56
CA PHE A 281 31.63 -16.60 -16.73
C PHE A 281 32.32 -17.21 -15.53
N ARG A 282 33.43 -17.88 -15.82
CA ARG A 282 34.39 -18.43 -14.88
C ARG A 282 35.75 -18.41 -15.52
N GLU A 283 36.73 -17.65 -14.99
CA GLU A 283 38.04 -17.46 -15.60
C GLU A 283 37.94 -17.11 -17.10
N ALA A 284 38.50 -17.96 -17.97
CA ALA A 284 38.40 -17.80 -19.41
C ALA A 284 37.13 -18.44 -20.03
N THR A 285 36.37 -19.21 -19.27
CA THR A 285 35.18 -19.93 -19.76
C THR A 285 33.96 -19.04 -19.77
N ARG A 286 33.15 -19.13 -20.84
CA ARG A 286 31.91 -18.35 -21.04
C ARG A 286 30.78 -19.28 -21.49
N PRO A 287 30.16 -20.07 -20.59
CA PRO A 287 29.00 -20.88 -20.95
C PRO A 287 27.87 -19.98 -21.46
N ALA A 288 27.22 -20.40 -22.55
CA ALA A 288 26.14 -19.60 -23.10
C ALA A 288 24.87 -19.69 -22.23
N VAL A 289 24.23 -18.55 -22.02
CA VAL A 289 22.84 -18.49 -21.61
C VAL A 289 21.99 -18.71 -22.87
N ARG A 290 21.12 -19.70 -22.85
CA ARG A 290 20.31 -20.12 -24.00
C ARG A 290 18.93 -19.48 -24.01
N GLN A 291 18.33 -19.37 -22.83
CA GLN A 291 17.00 -18.76 -22.66
C GLN A 291 16.93 -18.00 -21.35
N VAL A 292 16.11 -16.94 -21.35
CA VAL A 292 15.76 -16.13 -20.17
C VAL A 292 14.25 -15.96 -20.16
N TYR A 293 13.62 -16.27 -19.03
CA TYR A 293 12.16 -16.23 -18.93
C TYR A 293 11.66 -16.03 -17.50
N GLN A 294 10.38 -15.74 -17.39
CA GLN A 294 9.63 -15.70 -16.13
C GLN A 294 8.42 -16.62 -16.22
N THR A 295 7.99 -17.16 -15.09
CA THR A 295 6.80 -18.04 -15.02
C THR A 295 5.51 -17.27 -14.76
N ALA A 296 5.61 -16.00 -14.38
CA ALA A 296 4.50 -15.07 -14.18
C ALA A 296 4.95 -13.63 -14.42
N GLU A 297 4.04 -12.75 -14.88
CA GLU A 297 4.32 -11.35 -15.21
C GLU A 297 4.84 -10.51 -14.04
N ARG A 298 4.43 -10.84 -12.82
CA ARG A 298 4.84 -10.14 -11.59
C ARG A 298 5.55 -11.08 -10.65
N SER A 299 6.62 -11.73 -11.15
CA SER A 299 7.44 -12.63 -10.35
C SER A 299 8.72 -11.92 -9.91
N PRO A 300 9.17 -12.09 -8.67
CA PRO A 300 10.51 -11.68 -8.26
C PRO A 300 11.59 -12.65 -8.78
N GLU A 301 11.22 -13.67 -9.56
CA GLU A 301 12.13 -14.71 -10.03
C GLU A 301 12.29 -14.66 -11.55
N VAL A 302 13.53 -14.78 -12.00
CA VAL A 302 13.94 -14.94 -13.40
C VAL A 302 14.67 -16.25 -13.53
N TYR A 303 14.34 -17.01 -14.55
CA TYR A 303 14.92 -18.31 -14.87
C TYR A 303 15.82 -18.22 -16.09
N LEU A 304 16.94 -18.95 -16.06
CA LEU A 304 17.88 -19.04 -17.16
C LEU A 304 18.11 -20.51 -17.50
N GLU A 305 18.15 -20.81 -18.79
CA GLU A 305 18.71 -22.06 -19.30
C GLU A 305 20.08 -21.80 -19.89
N THR A 306 21.04 -22.67 -19.59
CA THR A 306 22.44 -22.51 -19.96
C THR A 306 22.99 -23.74 -20.66
N ASP A 307 24.19 -23.63 -21.23
CA ASP A 307 25.02 -24.80 -21.51
C ASP A 307 25.26 -25.59 -20.21
N PRO A 308 25.56 -26.89 -20.29
CA PRO A 308 25.91 -27.68 -19.11
C PRO A 308 27.05 -27.04 -18.31
N LEU A 309 26.82 -26.85 -17.02
CA LEU A 309 27.78 -26.29 -16.09
C LEU A 309 28.45 -27.41 -15.28
N ALA A 310 29.77 -27.34 -15.15
CA ALA A 310 30.50 -28.15 -14.18
C ALA A 310 30.17 -27.70 -12.74
N PRO A 311 30.27 -28.59 -11.71
CA PRO A 311 29.92 -28.28 -10.32
C PRO A 311 30.98 -27.37 -9.67
N GLU A 312 31.11 -26.16 -10.17
CA GLU A 312 32.12 -25.18 -9.82
C GLU A 312 31.53 -23.80 -9.62
N ALA A 313 32.32 -22.84 -9.18
CA ALA A 313 31.89 -21.48 -8.96
C ALA A 313 31.88 -20.67 -10.27
N TYR A 314 30.77 -20.00 -10.54
CA TYR A 314 30.58 -19.10 -11.68
C TYR A 314 30.13 -17.73 -11.20
N TRP A 315 30.26 -16.76 -12.06
CA TRP A 315 29.72 -15.41 -11.91
C TRP A 315 28.70 -15.17 -13.00
N LEU A 316 27.54 -14.63 -12.62
CA LEU A 316 26.51 -14.19 -13.55
C LEU A 316 26.41 -12.67 -13.52
N ARG A 317 26.68 -12.02 -14.65
CA ARG A 317 26.30 -10.62 -14.88
C ARG A 317 24.85 -10.59 -15.32
N ILE A 318 24.03 -9.81 -14.63
CA ILE A 318 22.60 -9.69 -14.87
C ILE A 318 22.35 -8.80 -16.08
N GLY A 319 21.39 -9.21 -16.92
CA GLY A 319 20.94 -8.43 -18.06
C GLY A 319 19.96 -7.31 -17.65
N SER A 320 19.25 -6.77 -18.63
CA SER A 320 18.26 -5.72 -18.39
C SER A 320 17.05 -6.27 -17.64
N VAL A 321 16.85 -5.78 -16.42
CA VAL A 321 15.71 -6.11 -15.55
C VAL A 321 15.15 -4.80 -15.03
N ALA A 322 13.83 -4.67 -15.02
CA ALA A 322 13.13 -3.55 -14.41
C ALA A 322 12.10 -4.05 -13.40
N ASP A 323 11.73 -3.23 -12.42
CA ASP A 323 10.55 -3.48 -11.61
C ASP A 323 9.25 -3.16 -12.37
N THR A 324 8.13 -3.24 -11.67
CA THR A 324 6.81 -2.91 -12.24
C THR A 324 6.59 -1.41 -12.43
N ALA A 325 7.36 -0.55 -11.75
CA ALA A 325 7.34 0.90 -11.90
C ALA A 325 8.24 1.40 -13.04
N GLY A 326 9.17 0.56 -13.51
CA GLY A 326 10.09 0.87 -14.61
C GLY A 326 11.50 1.21 -14.15
N ASN A 327 11.81 1.12 -12.83
CA ASN A 327 13.17 1.33 -12.35
C ASN A 327 14.05 0.17 -12.79
N LEU A 328 15.17 0.48 -13.44
CA LEU A 328 16.10 -0.53 -13.93
C LEU A 328 16.99 -1.06 -12.81
N ALA A 329 17.16 -2.38 -12.74
CA ALA A 329 18.17 -2.98 -11.88
C ALA A 329 19.57 -2.51 -12.28
N ARG A 330 20.44 -2.35 -11.27
CA ARG A 330 21.86 -2.07 -11.53
C ARG A 330 22.50 -3.30 -12.16
N ASN A 331 23.54 -3.07 -12.98
CA ASN A 331 24.38 -4.14 -13.58
C ASN A 331 25.20 -4.85 -12.50
N ASP A 332 24.55 -5.68 -11.72
CA ASP A 332 25.17 -6.44 -10.65
C ASP A 332 25.67 -7.81 -11.14
N THR A 333 26.63 -8.34 -10.40
CA THR A 333 27.20 -9.66 -10.66
C THR A 333 26.95 -10.56 -9.45
N LEU A 334 26.31 -11.71 -9.67
CA LEU A 334 26.07 -12.70 -8.64
C LEU A 334 27.01 -13.89 -8.76
N ARG A 335 27.51 -14.37 -7.64
CA ARG A 335 28.28 -15.61 -7.55
C ARG A 335 27.33 -16.78 -7.31
N LEU A 336 27.48 -17.87 -8.07
CA LEU A 336 26.80 -19.13 -7.87
C LEU A 336 27.81 -20.28 -7.79
N ILE A 337 27.39 -21.38 -7.17
CA ILE A 337 28.04 -22.67 -7.26
C ILE A 337 27.10 -23.57 -8.07
N ALA A 338 27.53 -24.00 -9.24
CA ALA A 338 26.76 -24.92 -10.07
C ALA A 338 26.72 -26.31 -9.43
N VAL A 339 25.70 -27.09 -9.76
CA VAL A 339 25.45 -28.42 -9.22
C VAL A 339 25.57 -29.47 -10.33
N ASP A 340 26.08 -30.65 -9.99
CA ASP A 340 26.14 -31.80 -10.90
C ASP A 340 24.83 -32.61 -10.84
N ARG A 341 23.71 -31.91 -11.04
CA ARG A 341 22.39 -32.53 -11.11
C ARG A 341 21.89 -32.44 -12.54
N PRO A 342 21.61 -33.57 -13.20
CA PRO A 342 20.99 -33.53 -14.53
C PRO A 342 19.68 -32.75 -14.52
N ASP A 343 19.39 -32.06 -15.61
CA ASP A 343 18.12 -31.38 -15.76
C ASP A 343 17.03 -32.39 -16.16
N THR A 344 16.16 -32.72 -15.21
CA THR A 344 15.03 -33.61 -15.38
C THR A 344 13.71 -32.84 -15.59
N PHE A 345 13.81 -31.55 -15.83
CA PHE A 345 12.66 -30.70 -16.01
C PHE A 345 11.87 -31.06 -17.28
N GLN A 346 10.57 -31.13 -17.15
CA GLN A 346 9.65 -31.41 -18.26
C GLN A 346 8.83 -30.17 -18.56
N LEU A 347 8.80 -29.80 -19.83
CA LEU A 347 7.88 -28.79 -20.33
C LEU A 347 6.44 -29.26 -20.16
N ARG A 348 5.57 -28.39 -19.66
CA ARG A 348 4.13 -28.68 -19.46
C ARG A 348 3.29 -27.51 -19.92
N PHE A 349 2.19 -27.82 -20.57
CA PHE A 349 1.12 -26.87 -20.78
C PHE A 349 0.28 -26.75 -19.50
N LEU A 350 0.12 -25.53 -18.98
CA LEU A 350 -0.60 -25.26 -17.73
C LEU A 350 -2.08 -24.95 -17.96
N GLY A 351 -2.45 -24.67 -19.20
CA GLY A 351 -3.85 -24.41 -19.56
C GLY A 351 -4.07 -23.07 -20.24
N PHE A 352 -5.33 -22.81 -20.53
CA PHE A 352 -5.83 -21.57 -21.10
C PHE A 352 -6.28 -20.60 -20.01
N ALA A 353 -6.16 -19.30 -20.26
CA ALA A 353 -6.72 -18.27 -19.40
C ALA A 353 -7.43 -17.20 -20.28
N PRO A 354 -8.69 -16.87 -19.95
CA PRO A 354 -9.45 -17.22 -18.73
C PRO A 354 -10.01 -18.64 -18.70
N GLY A 355 -9.85 -19.53 -19.56
CA GLY A 355 -10.31 -20.93 -19.54
C GLY A 355 -10.70 -21.42 -20.92
N PRO A 356 -10.99 -22.73 -21.08
CA PRO A 356 -11.22 -23.30 -22.39
C PRO A 356 -12.56 -22.91 -23.03
N GLU A 357 -13.52 -22.37 -22.29
CA GLU A 357 -14.81 -21.85 -22.77
C GLU A 357 -14.98 -20.41 -22.31
N ALA A 358 -14.15 -19.53 -22.84
CA ALA A 358 -14.13 -18.16 -22.40
C ALA A 358 -15.03 -17.26 -23.24
N ARG A 359 -15.90 -16.50 -22.56
CA ARG A 359 -16.62 -15.38 -23.17
C ARG A 359 -15.74 -14.14 -23.14
N LEU A 360 -15.40 -13.62 -24.28
CA LEU A 360 -14.39 -12.57 -24.46
C LEU A 360 -14.96 -11.36 -25.16
N LEU A 361 -14.52 -10.20 -24.76
CA LEU A 361 -14.64 -8.98 -25.56
C LEU A 361 -13.60 -9.00 -26.70
N PRO A 362 -13.81 -8.28 -27.80
CA PRO A 362 -12.88 -8.28 -28.94
C PRO A 362 -11.45 -7.88 -28.58
N ASP A 363 -11.27 -7.06 -27.57
CA ASP A 363 -9.98 -6.56 -27.06
C ASP A 363 -9.47 -7.32 -25.82
N GLN A 364 -10.20 -8.32 -25.35
CA GLN A 364 -9.81 -9.11 -24.20
C GLN A 364 -8.80 -10.18 -24.59
N SER A 365 -7.78 -10.34 -23.74
CA SER A 365 -6.69 -11.28 -23.99
C SER A 365 -7.09 -12.73 -23.69
N PHE A 366 -6.66 -13.65 -24.58
CA PHE A 366 -6.73 -15.09 -24.37
C PHE A 366 -5.30 -15.65 -24.36
N TRP A 367 -4.96 -16.42 -23.33
CA TRP A 367 -3.60 -16.84 -23.05
C TRP A 367 -3.43 -18.34 -23.07
N LEU A 368 -2.28 -18.78 -23.62
CA LEU A 368 -1.74 -20.13 -23.47
C LEU A 368 -0.59 -20.05 -22.46
N ARG A 369 -0.62 -20.87 -21.41
CA ARG A 369 0.38 -20.82 -20.33
C ARG A 369 1.18 -22.11 -20.25
N PHE A 370 2.50 -21.96 -20.06
CA PHE A 370 3.47 -23.04 -19.93
C PHE A 370 4.32 -22.82 -18.67
N ASN A 371 4.97 -23.87 -18.18
CA ASN A 371 5.88 -23.80 -17.04
C ASN A 371 7.31 -23.37 -17.43
N ALA A 372 7.63 -23.39 -18.72
CA ALA A 372 8.88 -22.90 -19.33
C ALA A 372 8.60 -22.51 -20.78
N PRO A 373 9.54 -21.84 -21.48
CA PRO A 373 9.37 -21.49 -22.87
C PRO A 373 9.18 -22.74 -23.74
N PRO A 374 8.06 -22.85 -24.47
CA PRO A 374 7.87 -23.92 -25.43
C PRO A 374 8.69 -23.67 -26.71
N PRO A 375 8.87 -24.69 -27.56
CA PRO A 375 9.23 -24.48 -28.96
C PRO A 375 8.24 -23.56 -29.69
N PRO A 376 8.56 -23.07 -30.90
CA PRO A 376 7.64 -22.25 -31.69
C PRO A 376 6.25 -22.88 -31.77
N LEU A 377 5.22 -22.12 -31.46
CA LEU A 377 3.84 -22.61 -31.28
C LEU A 377 3.01 -22.52 -32.57
N GLU A 378 3.47 -21.78 -33.57
CA GLU A 378 2.69 -21.46 -34.78
C GLU A 378 2.22 -22.72 -35.52
N ALA A 379 3.09 -23.74 -35.61
CA ALA A 379 2.76 -25.02 -36.26
C ALA A 379 1.91 -25.95 -35.37
N ALA A 380 1.92 -25.72 -34.05
CA ALA A 380 1.17 -26.54 -33.10
C ALA A 380 -0.26 -26.03 -32.85
N ILE A 381 -0.57 -24.81 -33.26
CA ILE A 381 -1.85 -24.19 -33.04
C ILE A 381 -2.68 -24.19 -34.32
N ARG A 382 -3.90 -24.65 -34.21
CA ARG A 382 -4.94 -24.49 -35.24
C ARG A 382 -6.07 -23.63 -34.65
N LEU A 383 -6.36 -22.53 -35.32
CA LEU A 383 -7.51 -21.69 -35.03
C LEU A 383 -8.47 -21.76 -36.23
N THR A 384 -9.72 -22.09 -35.97
CA THR A 384 -10.76 -22.19 -37.01
C THR A 384 -12.03 -21.49 -36.55
N ASP A 385 -12.85 -21.09 -37.51
CA ASP A 385 -14.23 -20.75 -37.24
C ASP A 385 -15.11 -22.01 -37.03
N TRP A 386 -16.42 -21.83 -36.87
CA TRP A 386 -17.35 -22.93 -36.65
C TRP A 386 -17.63 -23.73 -37.94
N ALA A 387 -17.29 -23.18 -39.11
CA ALA A 387 -17.34 -23.86 -40.41
C ALA A 387 -16.02 -24.57 -40.78
N GLU A 388 -15.11 -24.74 -39.80
CA GLU A 388 -13.79 -25.36 -39.95
C GLU A 388 -12.83 -24.58 -40.90
N GLN A 389 -13.14 -23.32 -41.21
CA GLN A 389 -12.23 -22.47 -41.99
C GLN A 389 -11.09 -21.94 -41.11
N ALA A 390 -9.87 -22.01 -41.62
CA ALA A 390 -8.69 -21.55 -40.91
C ALA A 390 -8.74 -20.04 -40.68
N ARG A 391 -8.38 -19.64 -39.46
CA ARG A 391 -8.27 -18.25 -39.03
C ARG A 391 -6.84 -17.92 -38.70
N SER A 392 -6.32 -16.82 -39.25
CA SER A 392 -5.00 -16.32 -38.93
C SER A 392 -4.94 -15.79 -37.49
N PHE A 393 -3.76 -15.84 -36.89
CA PHE A 393 -3.53 -15.31 -35.55
C PHE A 393 -2.07 -14.86 -35.37
N ARG A 394 -1.84 -14.08 -34.33
CA ARG A 394 -0.50 -13.72 -33.83
C ARG A 394 -0.35 -14.17 -32.38
N LEU A 395 0.89 -14.49 -32.01
CA LEU A 395 1.26 -14.81 -30.63
C LEU A 395 2.18 -13.73 -30.08
N GLU A 396 1.85 -13.21 -28.92
CA GLU A 396 2.62 -12.20 -28.20
C GLU A 396 2.98 -12.73 -26.82
N SER A 397 4.22 -12.53 -26.37
CA SER A 397 4.66 -12.98 -25.06
C SER A 397 5.66 -12.05 -24.44
N GLU A 398 5.40 -11.62 -23.20
CA GLU A 398 6.32 -10.82 -22.40
C GLU A 398 7.20 -11.69 -21.50
N THR A 399 6.67 -12.79 -20.99
CA THR A 399 7.35 -13.67 -20.03
C THR A 399 8.16 -14.79 -20.68
N GLY A 400 7.82 -15.17 -21.91
CA GLY A 400 8.33 -16.36 -22.58
C GLY A 400 7.58 -17.64 -22.26
N THR A 401 6.69 -17.64 -21.27
CA THR A 401 5.91 -18.80 -20.82
C THR A 401 4.40 -18.62 -20.96
N ALA A 402 3.93 -17.39 -21.06
CA ALA A 402 2.56 -17.04 -21.35
C ALA A 402 2.47 -16.37 -22.71
N PHE A 403 1.59 -16.89 -23.58
CA PHE A 403 1.41 -16.42 -24.95
C PHE A 403 -0.01 -15.91 -25.13
N ARG A 404 -0.15 -14.64 -25.47
CA ARG A 404 -1.41 -14.03 -25.85
C ARG A 404 -1.72 -14.39 -27.29
N LEU A 405 -2.83 -15.05 -27.50
CA LEU A 405 -3.34 -15.33 -28.85
C LEU A 405 -4.20 -14.17 -29.30
N VAL A 406 -3.86 -13.60 -30.44
CA VAL A 406 -4.59 -12.49 -31.08
C VAL A 406 -5.07 -12.97 -32.43
N PRO A 407 -6.39 -13.28 -32.58
CA PRO A 407 -6.96 -13.64 -33.89
C PRO A 407 -6.85 -12.46 -34.89
N ASP A 408 -6.66 -12.80 -36.17
CA ASP A 408 -6.64 -11.83 -37.26
C ASP A 408 -7.60 -12.26 -38.38
N PRO A 409 -8.70 -11.50 -38.61
CA PRO A 409 -9.16 -10.33 -37.89
C PRO A 409 -9.55 -10.63 -36.43
N PRO A 410 -9.61 -9.59 -35.54
CA PRO A 410 -9.98 -9.76 -34.13
C PRO A 410 -11.32 -10.48 -33.95
N LEU A 411 -11.45 -11.20 -32.82
CA LEU A 411 -12.70 -11.88 -32.43
C LEU A 411 -13.87 -10.89 -32.45
N GLN A 412 -14.96 -11.22 -33.18
CA GLN A 412 -16.13 -10.38 -33.26
C GLN A 412 -17.15 -10.71 -32.15
N LEU A 413 -18.07 -9.77 -31.88
CA LEU A 413 -19.18 -10.01 -30.96
C LEU A 413 -20.06 -11.15 -31.47
N GLY A 414 -20.35 -12.12 -30.59
CA GLY A 414 -21.14 -13.31 -30.94
C GLY A 414 -20.41 -14.35 -31.79
N GLU A 415 -19.18 -14.08 -32.24
CA GLU A 415 -18.37 -15.02 -33.02
C GLU A 415 -17.89 -16.18 -32.15
N ARG A 416 -17.67 -17.35 -32.80
CA ARG A 416 -17.13 -18.54 -32.16
C ARG A 416 -15.91 -19.03 -32.92
N LEU A 417 -14.80 -19.20 -32.23
CA LEU A 417 -13.58 -19.78 -32.79
C LEU A 417 -13.18 -21.01 -32.00
N LYS A 418 -12.72 -22.03 -32.71
CA LYS A 418 -12.15 -23.25 -32.11
C LYS A 418 -10.64 -23.14 -32.14
N LEU A 419 -10.02 -23.36 -31.00
CA LEU A 419 -8.56 -23.44 -30.85
C LEU A 419 -8.17 -24.88 -30.52
N VAL A 420 -7.18 -25.38 -31.20
CA VAL A 420 -6.57 -26.70 -30.92
C VAL A 420 -5.05 -26.46 -30.77
N LEU A 421 -4.49 -26.92 -29.66
CA LEU A 421 -3.05 -26.98 -29.42
C LEU A 421 -2.61 -28.45 -29.47
N ASP A 422 -1.74 -28.80 -30.42
CA ASP A 422 -1.16 -30.14 -30.58
C ASP A 422 0.10 -30.28 -29.71
N GLY A 423 0.02 -31.07 -28.66
CA GLY A 423 1.12 -31.33 -27.74
C GLY A 423 2.27 -32.11 -28.38
N ARG A 424 2.00 -32.96 -29.39
CA ARG A 424 3.05 -33.70 -30.11
C ARG A 424 3.95 -32.77 -30.88
N ALA A 425 3.36 -31.76 -31.53
CA ALA A 425 4.12 -30.80 -32.33
C ALA A 425 5.15 -29.98 -31.50
N ILE A 426 4.92 -29.89 -30.19
CA ILE A 426 5.83 -29.20 -29.25
C ILE A 426 6.53 -30.15 -28.26
N GLY A 427 6.42 -31.47 -28.47
CA GLY A 427 7.14 -32.47 -27.68
C GLY A 427 6.70 -32.63 -26.23
N ILE A 428 5.48 -32.20 -25.87
CA ILE A 428 5.00 -32.29 -24.48
C ILE A 428 4.31 -33.60 -24.19
N ALA A 429 3.33 -34.00 -25.02
CA ALA A 429 2.51 -35.17 -24.81
C ALA A 429 1.72 -35.51 -26.08
N ASP A 430 1.22 -36.76 -26.16
CA ASP A 430 0.27 -37.19 -27.18
C ASP A 430 -1.16 -36.71 -26.84
N THR A 431 -1.33 -35.40 -26.75
CA THR A 431 -2.59 -34.79 -26.31
C THR A 431 -2.91 -33.57 -27.16
N LEU A 432 -4.19 -33.47 -27.54
CA LEU A 432 -4.75 -32.26 -28.12
C LEU A 432 -5.51 -31.49 -27.06
N TRP A 433 -5.10 -30.27 -26.77
CA TRP A 433 -5.86 -29.37 -25.93
C TRP A 433 -6.76 -28.49 -26.78
N GLN A 434 -8.00 -28.35 -26.39
CA GLN A 434 -9.00 -27.59 -27.12
C GLN A 434 -9.56 -26.46 -26.27
N ALA A 435 -9.88 -25.35 -26.93
CA ALA A 435 -10.62 -24.25 -26.35
C ALA A 435 -11.59 -23.65 -27.37
N VAL A 436 -12.65 -23.04 -26.87
CA VAL A 436 -13.61 -22.26 -27.65
C VAL A 436 -13.57 -20.82 -27.18
N LEU A 437 -13.23 -19.93 -28.10
CA LEU A 437 -13.29 -18.50 -27.87
C LEU A 437 -14.67 -18.01 -28.30
N LEU A 438 -15.45 -17.50 -27.35
CA LEU A 438 -16.81 -17.03 -27.59
C LEU A 438 -16.84 -15.50 -27.49
N GLY A 439 -17.00 -14.79 -28.58
CA GLY A 439 -17.30 -13.37 -28.55
C GLY A 439 -18.59 -13.11 -27.77
N ILE A 440 -18.56 -12.21 -26.78
CA ILE A 440 -19.76 -11.83 -26.03
C ILE A 440 -20.80 -11.29 -27.01
N PRO A 441 -22.06 -11.78 -27.00
CA PRO A 441 -23.11 -11.20 -27.85
C PRO A 441 -23.37 -9.75 -27.49
N GLU A 442 -23.69 -8.92 -28.48
CA GLU A 442 -24.02 -7.51 -28.24
C GLU A 442 -25.23 -7.34 -27.30
N SER A 443 -26.14 -8.33 -27.32
CA SER A 443 -27.29 -8.39 -26.41
C SER A 443 -26.92 -8.49 -24.93
N ASP A 444 -25.71 -8.95 -24.60
CA ASP A 444 -25.23 -9.16 -23.24
C ASP A 444 -24.40 -7.93 -22.75
N LEU A 445 -24.33 -6.89 -23.55
CA LEU A 445 -23.59 -5.66 -23.27
C LEU A 445 -24.55 -4.51 -22.98
N GLY A 446 -24.11 -3.61 -22.11
CA GLY A 446 -24.78 -2.35 -21.79
C GLY A 446 -23.87 -1.16 -22.04
N SER A 447 -24.28 0.00 -21.56
CA SER A 447 -23.48 1.22 -21.55
C SER A 447 -23.54 1.92 -20.19
N ILE A 448 -22.57 2.78 -19.93
CA ILE A 448 -22.52 3.66 -18.76
C ILE A 448 -22.24 5.06 -19.27
N SER A 449 -23.13 6.00 -18.98
CA SER A 449 -23.00 7.41 -19.41
C SER A 449 -23.26 8.34 -18.25
N GLY A 450 -22.77 9.58 -18.33
CA GLY A 450 -22.97 10.55 -17.27
C GLY A 450 -22.29 11.88 -17.55
N LEU A 451 -22.22 12.69 -16.48
CA LEU A 451 -21.60 14.00 -16.47
C LEU A 451 -20.41 14.05 -15.55
N VAL A 452 -19.33 14.68 -16.01
CA VAL A 452 -18.19 15.09 -15.20
C VAL A 452 -18.00 16.59 -15.32
N ILE A 453 -17.80 17.28 -14.20
CA ILE A 453 -17.56 18.72 -14.16
C ILE A 453 -16.14 18.97 -13.68
N SER A 454 -15.31 19.50 -14.58
CA SER A 454 -13.94 19.92 -14.30
C SER A 454 -13.88 21.43 -14.09
N PRO A 455 -13.18 21.93 -13.06
CA PRO A 455 -12.88 23.35 -12.91
C PRO A 455 -11.77 23.83 -13.86
N ASP A 456 -11.02 22.90 -14.46
CA ASP A 456 -9.97 23.17 -15.45
C ASP A 456 -10.50 22.83 -16.84
N SER A 457 -10.77 23.86 -17.64
CA SER A 457 -11.24 23.73 -19.02
C SER A 457 -10.09 23.61 -20.04
N THR A 458 -8.84 23.62 -19.59
CA THR A 458 -7.66 23.60 -20.47
C THR A 458 -7.00 22.22 -20.55
N ALA A 459 -7.24 21.36 -19.57
CA ALA A 459 -6.69 20.02 -19.50
C ALA A 459 -7.75 18.94 -19.83
N PRO A 460 -7.38 17.83 -20.48
CA PRO A 460 -8.28 16.71 -20.70
C PRO A 460 -8.66 16.03 -19.39
N VAL A 461 -9.82 15.38 -19.38
CA VAL A 461 -10.27 14.55 -18.26
C VAL A 461 -10.25 13.10 -18.68
N VAL A 462 -9.50 12.30 -17.97
CA VAL A 462 -9.46 10.84 -18.16
C VAL A 462 -10.41 10.18 -17.17
N LEU A 463 -11.33 9.36 -17.70
CA LEU A 463 -12.23 8.54 -16.89
C LEU A 463 -11.83 7.08 -17.02
N GLU A 464 -11.80 6.38 -15.89
CA GLU A 464 -11.50 4.95 -15.82
C GLU A 464 -12.63 4.19 -15.12
N LEU A 465 -13.13 3.18 -15.82
CA LEU A 465 -14.14 2.26 -15.33
C LEU A 465 -13.45 0.95 -14.93
N LEU A 466 -13.31 0.73 -13.63
CA LEU A 466 -12.58 -0.40 -13.06
C LEU A 466 -13.54 -1.52 -12.68
N PRO A 467 -13.45 -2.71 -13.32
CA PRO A 467 -14.31 -3.83 -12.97
C PRO A 467 -13.95 -4.39 -11.59
N GLN A 468 -14.95 -4.74 -10.78
CA GLN A 468 -14.76 -5.45 -9.53
C GLN A 468 -14.55 -6.96 -9.74
N ARG A 469 -14.92 -7.46 -10.93
CA ARG A 469 -14.70 -8.86 -11.34
C ARG A 469 -13.34 -9.00 -12.02
N ALA A 470 -12.54 -9.93 -11.55
CA ALA A 470 -11.26 -10.28 -12.19
C ALA A 470 -11.45 -10.78 -13.64
N GLY A 471 -10.50 -10.45 -14.51
CA GLY A 471 -10.47 -10.90 -15.90
C GLY A 471 -11.18 -9.97 -16.89
N LEU A 472 -11.92 -8.96 -16.43
CA LEU A 472 -12.43 -7.91 -17.31
C LEU A 472 -11.39 -6.77 -17.42
N PRO A 473 -11.24 -6.15 -18.61
CA PRO A 473 -10.32 -5.05 -18.78
C PRO A 473 -10.86 -3.77 -18.15
N VAL A 474 -9.95 -2.92 -17.64
CA VAL A 474 -10.27 -1.53 -17.30
C VAL A 474 -10.62 -0.80 -18.58
N ARG A 475 -11.76 -0.09 -18.57
CA ARG A 475 -12.16 0.77 -19.68
C ARG A 475 -11.73 2.20 -19.39
N ARG A 476 -11.16 2.84 -20.39
CA ARG A 476 -10.70 4.21 -20.29
C ARG A 476 -11.25 5.04 -21.44
N ILE A 477 -11.66 6.27 -21.15
CA ILE A 477 -11.98 7.29 -22.12
C ILE A 477 -11.32 8.60 -21.71
N THR A 478 -10.97 9.41 -22.69
CA THR A 478 -10.40 10.74 -22.49
C THR A 478 -11.34 11.75 -23.11
N LEU A 479 -11.83 12.67 -22.31
CA LEU A 479 -12.61 13.81 -22.76
C LEU A 479 -11.68 14.96 -23.16
N ALA A 480 -12.00 15.64 -24.25
CA ALA A 480 -11.28 16.84 -24.62
C ALA A 480 -11.49 17.96 -23.58
N PRO A 481 -10.56 18.92 -23.49
CA PRO A 481 -10.72 20.07 -22.61
C PRO A 481 -12.07 20.77 -22.83
N GLY A 482 -12.81 20.96 -21.73
CA GLY A 482 -14.15 21.56 -21.75
C GLY A 482 -15.31 20.61 -21.99
N ASP A 483 -15.08 19.39 -22.43
CA ASP A 483 -16.12 18.36 -22.53
C ASP A 483 -16.55 17.87 -21.15
N SER A 484 -17.84 17.55 -21.02
CA SER A 484 -18.43 17.12 -19.75
C SER A 484 -19.22 15.82 -19.84
N LEU A 485 -19.63 15.40 -21.04
CA LEU A 485 -20.41 14.19 -21.25
C LEU A 485 -19.49 13.01 -21.52
N PHE A 486 -19.68 11.92 -20.77
CA PHE A 486 -18.96 10.67 -21.01
C PHE A 486 -19.91 9.52 -21.33
N ARG A 487 -19.43 8.56 -22.13
CA ARG A 487 -20.12 7.32 -22.42
C ARG A 487 -19.15 6.18 -22.63
N PHE A 488 -19.27 5.15 -21.80
CA PHE A 488 -18.63 3.87 -22.00
C PHE A 488 -19.61 2.92 -22.71
N GLU A 489 -19.22 2.40 -23.84
CA GLU A 489 -20.02 1.47 -24.61
C GLU A 489 -19.52 0.03 -24.47
N ARG A 490 -20.40 -0.94 -24.76
CA ARG A 490 -20.08 -2.37 -24.78
C ARG A 490 -19.51 -2.85 -23.43
N ILE A 491 -20.18 -2.47 -22.35
CA ILE A 491 -19.80 -2.84 -20.99
C ILE A 491 -20.51 -4.14 -20.62
N PRO A 492 -19.78 -5.23 -20.29
CA PRO A 492 -20.36 -6.46 -19.78
C PRO A 492 -21.12 -6.24 -18.47
N GLU A 493 -22.09 -7.12 -18.19
CA GLU A 493 -22.76 -7.11 -16.90
C GLU A 493 -21.78 -7.27 -15.75
N GLY A 494 -21.90 -6.40 -14.74
CA GLY A 494 -21.03 -6.44 -13.57
C GLY A 494 -21.03 -5.15 -12.77
N ARG A 495 -20.31 -5.17 -11.65
CA ARG A 495 -20.07 -3.98 -10.82
C ARG A 495 -18.76 -3.32 -11.20
N TYR A 496 -18.80 -2.00 -11.32
CA TYR A 496 -17.69 -1.19 -11.75
C TYR A 496 -17.50 0.00 -10.84
N GLN A 497 -16.26 0.30 -10.49
CA GLN A 497 -15.90 1.54 -9.82
C GLN A 497 -15.47 2.56 -10.88
N LEU A 498 -16.04 3.76 -10.81
CA LEU A 498 -15.68 4.86 -11.70
C LEU A 498 -14.78 5.85 -10.98
N ARG A 499 -13.67 6.24 -11.63
CA ARG A 499 -12.83 7.36 -11.21
C ARG A 499 -12.53 8.27 -12.40
N ALA A 500 -12.21 9.53 -12.08
CA ALA A 500 -11.80 10.50 -13.09
C ALA A 500 -10.64 11.35 -12.56
N PHE A 501 -9.71 11.71 -13.43
CA PHE A 501 -8.62 12.62 -13.10
C PHE A 501 -8.40 13.66 -14.22
N ILE A 502 -7.86 14.82 -13.84
CA ILE A 502 -7.48 15.88 -14.76
C ILE A 502 -6.03 15.63 -15.16
N ASP A 503 -5.80 15.24 -16.40
CA ASP A 503 -4.50 14.89 -16.96
C ASP A 503 -3.80 16.14 -17.49
N ARG A 504 -3.02 16.81 -16.63
CA ARG A 504 -2.40 18.10 -16.94
C ARG A 504 -1.23 18.02 -17.91
N ASN A 505 -0.58 16.88 -17.98
CA ASN A 505 0.58 16.66 -18.84
C ASN A 505 0.28 15.80 -20.07
N ALA A 506 -0.98 15.38 -20.25
CA ALA A 506 -1.49 14.58 -21.36
C ALA A 506 -0.76 13.22 -21.54
N ASN A 507 -0.32 12.61 -20.43
CA ASN A 507 0.33 11.30 -20.45
C ASN A 507 -0.63 10.11 -20.27
N GLN A 508 -1.92 10.39 -20.05
CA GLN A 508 -2.98 9.42 -19.79
C GLN A 508 -2.79 8.55 -18.53
N GLN A 509 -1.98 9.03 -17.62
CA GLN A 509 -1.74 8.40 -16.33
C GLN A 509 -1.95 9.44 -15.23
N TRP A 510 -2.51 9.02 -14.12
CA TRP A 510 -2.65 9.89 -12.97
C TRP A 510 -1.30 10.07 -12.27
N ASP A 511 -0.90 11.32 -12.05
CA ASP A 511 0.33 11.68 -11.36
C ASP A 511 0.06 12.09 -9.90
N GLY A 512 0.65 11.34 -8.97
CA GLY A 512 0.50 11.54 -7.53
C GLY A 512 1.26 12.73 -6.95
N GLY A 513 1.91 13.53 -7.81
CA GLY A 513 2.74 14.64 -7.41
C GLY A 513 4.06 14.23 -6.77
N GLN A 514 4.77 15.22 -6.25
CA GLN A 514 6.09 15.04 -5.63
C GLN A 514 6.23 15.95 -4.40
N LEU A 515 6.93 15.45 -3.37
CA LEU A 515 7.14 16.24 -2.16
C LEU A 515 8.30 17.23 -2.32
N MET A 516 9.40 16.81 -2.95
CA MET A 516 10.61 17.62 -3.06
C MET A 516 11.31 17.40 -4.42
N PRO A 517 11.43 18.38 -5.28
CA PRO A 517 10.70 19.66 -5.23
C PRO A 517 9.19 19.42 -5.25
N TYR A 518 8.41 20.30 -4.66
CA TYR A 518 6.97 20.13 -4.61
C TYR A 518 6.34 20.24 -6.02
N ILE A 519 5.61 19.19 -6.38
CA ILE A 519 4.72 19.16 -7.53
C ILE A 519 3.36 18.69 -7.02
N PRO A 520 2.28 19.46 -7.21
CA PRO A 520 0.95 19.06 -6.76
C PRO A 520 0.50 17.80 -7.50
N PRO A 521 -0.25 16.90 -6.82
CA PRO A 521 -0.88 15.77 -7.48
C PRO A 521 -1.93 16.27 -8.49
N GLU A 522 -2.15 15.49 -9.54
CA GLU A 522 -3.29 15.71 -10.40
C GLU A 522 -4.59 15.47 -9.63
N PRO A 523 -5.61 16.32 -9.83
CA PRO A 523 -6.90 16.12 -9.20
C PRO A 523 -7.52 14.78 -9.61
N LEU A 524 -7.87 13.95 -8.65
CA LEU A 524 -8.51 12.64 -8.85
C LEU A 524 -9.74 12.54 -7.97
N ILE A 525 -10.84 12.09 -8.55
CA ILE A 525 -12.09 11.85 -7.86
C ILE A 525 -12.59 10.42 -8.11
N TRP A 526 -13.32 9.92 -7.15
CA TRP A 526 -13.97 8.61 -7.20
C TRP A 526 -15.47 8.80 -7.08
N LEU A 527 -16.25 8.05 -7.88
CA LEU A 527 -17.68 7.93 -7.62
C LEU A 527 -17.86 7.15 -6.30
N ALA A 528 -18.71 7.67 -5.41
CA ALA A 528 -18.89 7.08 -4.08
C ALA A 528 -19.44 5.64 -4.15
N GLU A 529 -20.43 5.40 -5.03
CA GLU A 529 -21.10 4.13 -5.19
C GLU A 529 -20.66 3.44 -6.48
N PRO A 530 -20.34 2.14 -6.46
CA PRO A 530 -20.09 1.36 -7.67
C PRO A 530 -21.31 1.30 -8.57
N LEU A 531 -21.10 1.38 -9.87
CA LEU A 531 -22.14 1.25 -10.89
C LEU A 531 -22.41 -0.22 -11.23
N GLN A 532 -23.68 -0.57 -11.37
CA GLN A 532 -24.10 -1.90 -11.81
C GLN A 532 -24.47 -1.86 -13.29
N ALA A 533 -23.55 -2.27 -14.18
CA ALA A 533 -23.84 -2.43 -15.61
C ALA A 533 -24.82 -3.59 -15.82
N ARG A 534 -25.81 -3.36 -16.69
CA ARG A 534 -26.83 -4.35 -17.08
C ARG A 534 -26.91 -4.46 -18.60
N PRO A 535 -27.14 -5.67 -19.15
CA PRO A 535 -27.30 -5.88 -20.58
C PRO A 535 -28.41 -4.96 -21.17
N ARG A 536 -28.13 -4.35 -22.30
CA ARG A 536 -29.07 -3.48 -23.05
C ARG A 536 -29.53 -2.21 -22.32
N TRP A 537 -28.95 -1.90 -21.17
CA TRP A 537 -29.28 -0.69 -20.42
C TRP A 537 -28.15 0.33 -20.52
N ASP A 538 -28.55 1.59 -20.57
CA ASP A 538 -27.66 2.70 -20.32
C ASP A 538 -27.79 3.11 -18.84
N VAL A 539 -26.73 2.87 -18.07
CA VAL A 539 -26.71 3.13 -16.63
C VAL A 539 -26.03 4.48 -16.41
N ALA A 540 -26.68 5.37 -15.66
CA ALA A 540 -26.09 6.61 -15.23
C ALA A 540 -25.80 6.60 -13.72
N PRO A 541 -24.72 7.23 -13.24
CA PRO A 541 -24.54 7.48 -11.82
C PRO A 541 -25.67 8.36 -11.28
N ALA A 542 -26.06 8.15 -10.02
CA ALA A 542 -27.06 8.96 -9.36
C ALA A 542 -26.58 10.42 -9.20
N ASP A 543 -25.27 10.59 -8.98
CA ASP A 543 -24.64 11.88 -8.78
C ASP A 543 -23.71 12.24 -9.95
N THR A 544 -23.61 13.53 -10.24
CA THR A 544 -22.62 14.06 -11.19
C THR A 544 -21.22 13.97 -10.57
N LEU A 545 -20.24 13.44 -11.32
CA LEU A 545 -18.84 13.54 -10.93
C LEU A 545 -18.39 14.99 -10.99
N ARG A 546 -18.09 15.56 -9.83
CA ARG A 546 -17.64 16.95 -9.75
C ARG A 546 -16.28 17.03 -9.08
N PHE A 547 -15.30 17.57 -9.79
CA PHE A 547 -14.05 17.94 -9.17
C PHE A 547 -14.28 19.13 -8.22
N PRO A 548 -13.68 19.12 -7.03
CA PRO A 548 -13.69 20.29 -6.17
C PRO A 548 -12.96 21.45 -6.83
N PRO A 549 -13.26 22.70 -6.45
CA PRO A 549 -12.55 23.87 -6.95
C PRO A 549 -11.04 23.71 -6.74
N ILE A 550 -10.27 23.96 -7.79
CA ILE A 550 -8.80 24.00 -7.73
C ILE A 550 -8.42 25.46 -7.54
N PRO A 551 -7.48 25.78 -6.63
CA PRO A 551 -7.05 27.15 -6.36
C PRO A 551 -6.33 27.79 -7.54
#